data_e36fb43e85baedbf5b79419e9182ed13
#
_entry.id   e36fb43e85baedbf5b79419e9182ed13
#
_cell.length_a   1.000
_cell.length_b   1.000
_cell.length_c   1.000
_cell.angle_alpha   90.00
_cell.angle_beta   90.00
_cell.angle_gamma   90.00
#
_symmetry.space_group_name_H-M   'P 1'
#
loop_
_entity.id
_entity.type
_entity.pdbx_description
1 polymer ?
#
loop_
_entity_poly.entity_id
_entity_poly.type
_entity_poly.pdbx_seq_one_letter_code
_entity_poly.pdbx_strand_id
1 'polypeptide(L)'
;MHRFVLSIALILACSAALTSAADRPNVILFIADDVSWNDIGCYGSQTARTPNIDRLAAAGRRFDSAILTASSCSPSRSSVITGRYPHNNGKASELHQPIAAHLPWFPRLLKEDGYYTALVGKNHMSSDKPLAGETVQPPVFDFIDSGNAPGNRGGHATWVQTVQRRPKDKPFFFWFASLDAHRDWDGDKDWDAAKYGPKHDPANVHVPNFLHDDPQTRQDLASYHNEITRFDYFIGQVVAELEAEKALDNTLIMVMADNGRPFPRAKTRLHDSGMHTPFVAHWPAGIAKPGTPTQSLISVIDIAPTVLGLAGVQPAPTMQGLSFAAIFQDPTATVRQHAFSEHNWHDYEAHGRSVRSEGFLLITNQRPQVAWQGPADSVRSPSHQSLRAMRDEGKLTPAQADVFLAPRPALELYRTDADPDQLQNLAADPNYATVKARLSALLDEWTKATGDSTPEHLSPDSFDRETGEALRAKGQPTLRGTPAGDENDSSHLNAPGPR
;
A
#
# COMPACT_ATOMS: atom_id res chain seq x y z
N MET A 1 -55.54 -9.73 -54.60
CA MET A 1 -55.48 -9.61 -53.13
C MET A 1 -54.02 -9.70 -52.68
N HIS A 2 -53.33 -8.54 -52.57
CA HIS A 2 -51.94 -8.46 -52.14
C HIS A 2 -51.93 -7.96 -50.71
N ARG A 3 -51.38 -8.76 -49.78
CA ARG A 3 -51.15 -8.36 -48.39
C ARG A 3 -49.74 -7.75 -48.26
N PHE A 4 -49.68 -6.47 -47.97
CA PHE A 4 -48.48 -5.80 -47.57
C PHE A 4 -48.22 -6.12 -46.10
N VAL A 5 -47.07 -6.71 -45.78
CA VAL A 5 -46.56 -6.85 -44.41
C VAL A 5 -45.65 -5.68 -44.13
N LEU A 6 -46.04 -4.82 -43.19
CA LEU A 6 -45.27 -3.70 -42.73
C LEU A 6 -44.36 -4.18 -41.57
N SER A 7 -43.05 -4.29 -41.83
CA SER A 7 -42.08 -4.58 -40.79
C SER A 7 -41.69 -3.29 -40.09
N ILE A 8 -42.08 -3.12 -38.82
CA ILE A 8 -41.63 -2.03 -37.95
C ILE A 8 -40.30 -2.44 -37.32
N ALA A 9 -39.23 -1.82 -37.73
CA ALA A 9 -37.92 -1.95 -37.09
C ALA A 9 -37.90 -1.07 -35.83
N LEU A 10 -37.86 -1.69 -34.65
CA LEU A 10 -37.70 -1.03 -33.36
C LEU A 10 -36.21 -0.67 -33.18
N ILE A 11 -35.86 0.58 -33.36
CA ILE A 11 -34.52 1.11 -33.04
C ILE A 11 -34.47 1.31 -31.53
N LEU A 12 -33.81 0.40 -30.81
CA LEU A 12 -33.40 0.64 -29.42
C LEU A 12 -32.28 1.71 -29.42
N ALA A 13 -32.65 2.94 -29.15
CA ALA A 13 -31.69 3.99 -28.82
C ALA A 13 -31.16 3.68 -27.42
N CYS A 14 -29.93 3.15 -27.34
CA CYS A 14 -29.18 3.07 -26.10
C CYS A 14 -28.80 4.49 -25.71
N SER A 15 -29.62 5.15 -24.86
CA SER A 15 -29.28 6.44 -24.27
C SER A 15 -28.15 6.17 -23.26
N ALA A 16 -26.91 6.39 -23.67
CA ALA A 16 -25.82 6.60 -22.73
C ALA A 16 -26.19 7.85 -21.93
N ALA A 17 -26.61 7.68 -20.68
CA ALA A 17 -26.77 8.81 -19.76
C ALA A 17 -25.39 9.46 -19.64
N LEU A 18 -25.25 10.65 -20.21
CA LEU A 18 -24.14 11.55 -19.91
C LEU A 18 -24.31 11.91 -18.44
N THR A 19 -23.53 11.29 -17.55
CA THR A 19 -23.42 11.74 -16.15
C THR A 19 -22.99 13.21 -16.19
N SER A 20 -23.78 14.05 -15.53
CA SER A 20 -23.46 15.47 -15.38
C SER A 20 -22.12 15.59 -14.65
N ALA A 21 -21.33 16.63 -14.94
CA ALA A 21 -20.10 16.91 -14.20
C ALA A 21 -20.33 17.08 -12.68
N ALA A 22 -21.58 17.32 -12.26
CA ALA A 22 -22.01 17.38 -10.87
C ALA A 22 -22.13 16.01 -10.19
N ASP A 23 -22.15 14.89 -10.96
CA ASP A 23 -22.32 13.53 -10.43
C ASP A 23 -20.98 12.79 -10.27
N ARG A 24 -19.88 13.36 -10.75
CA ARG A 24 -18.54 12.75 -10.68
C ARG A 24 -17.88 13.10 -9.34
N PRO A 25 -17.44 12.10 -8.54
CA PRO A 25 -16.85 12.39 -7.24
C PRO A 25 -15.50 13.07 -7.35
N ASN A 26 -15.24 14.01 -6.46
CA ASN A 26 -13.86 14.34 -6.11
C ASN A 26 -13.21 13.17 -5.39
N VAL A 27 -11.91 13.01 -5.51
CA VAL A 27 -11.20 11.90 -4.88
C VAL A 27 -9.95 12.40 -4.16
N ILE A 28 -9.78 12.01 -2.91
CA ILE A 28 -8.53 12.18 -2.16
C ILE A 28 -8.05 10.80 -1.70
N LEU A 29 -6.81 10.45 -2.03
CA LEU A 29 -6.12 9.30 -1.51
C LEU A 29 -5.03 9.77 -0.54
N PHE A 30 -5.26 9.58 0.77
CA PHE A 30 -4.26 9.79 1.80
C PHE A 30 -3.42 8.52 1.96
N ILE A 31 -2.10 8.66 1.90
CA ILE A 31 -1.17 7.55 2.04
C ILE A 31 -0.20 7.87 3.18
N ALA A 32 -0.28 7.09 4.26
CA ALA A 32 0.75 7.07 5.28
C ALA A 32 1.99 6.32 4.77
N ASP A 33 3.16 6.70 5.24
CA ASP A 33 4.41 6.00 4.95
C ASP A 33 4.75 5.07 6.12
N ASP A 34 4.88 3.77 5.86
CA ASP A 34 5.31 2.79 6.87
C ASP A 34 4.33 2.59 8.06
N VAL A 35 3.03 2.41 7.82
CA VAL A 35 2.04 2.19 8.91
C VAL A 35 1.33 0.84 8.77
N SER A 36 1.38 0.01 9.81
CA SER A 36 0.62 -1.25 9.85
C SER A 36 -0.86 -1.00 10.20
N TRP A 37 -1.75 -1.86 9.68
CA TRP A 37 -3.19 -1.72 9.85
C TRP A 37 -3.64 -1.59 11.31
N ASN A 38 -3.04 -2.37 12.20
CA ASN A 38 -3.38 -2.42 13.64
C ASN A 38 -2.76 -1.28 14.47
N ASP A 39 -2.11 -0.32 13.81
CA ASP A 39 -1.64 0.93 14.44
C ASP A 39 -2.66 2.07 14.34
N ILE A 40 -3.84 1.84 13.76
CA ILE A 40 -4.92 2.81 13.63
C ILE A 40 -6.06 2.47 14.60
N GLY A 41 -6.64 3.50 15.24
CA GLY A 41 -7.63 3.34 16.31
C GLY A 41 -8.85 2.53 15.90
N CYS A 42 -9.46 2.80 14.74
CA CYS A 42 -10.63 2.06 14.25
C CYS A 42 -10.37 0.57 13.97
N TYR A 43 -9.09 0.14 13.91
CA TYR A 43 -8.68 -1.27 13.82
C TYR A 43 -8.26 -1.85 15.18
N GLY A 44 -8.46 -1.12 16.26
CA GLY A 44 -8.23 -1.61 17.62
C GLY A 44 -6.87 -1.23 18.23
N SER A 45 -6.10 -0.33 17.60
CA SER A 45 -4.90 0.20 18.24
C SER A 45 -5.25 0.83 19.59
N GLN A 46 -4.53 0.39 20.63
CA GLN A 46 -4.67 0.95 21.98
C GLN A 46 -3.65 2.07 22.24
N THR A 47 -2.71 2.26 21.32
CA THR A 47 -1.62 3.23 21.47
C THR A 47 -1.83 4.48 20.63
N ALA A 48 -2.00 4.33 19.32
CA ALA A 48 -2.11 5.47 18.42
C ALA A 48 -3.42 6.23 18.61
N ARG A 49 -3.35 7.57 18.57
CA ARG A 49 -4.51 8.45 18.57
C ARG A 49 -4.79 8.91 17.15
N THR A 50 -5.88 8.36 16.58
CA THR A 50 -6.30 8.64 15.19
C THR A 50 -7.77 9.05 15.11
N PRO A 51 -8.23 10.07 15.89
CA PRO A 51 -9.65 10.41 16.00
C PRO A 51 -10.28 10.86 14.69
N ASN A 52 -9.50 11.43 13.74
CA ASN A 52 -10.02 11.86 12.44
C ASN A 52 -10.23 10.67 11.51
N ILE A 53 -9.28 9.74 11.42
CA ILE A 53 -9.42 8.49 10.64
C ILE A 53 -10.55 7.65 11.25
N ASP A 54 -10.64 7.56 12.57
CA ASP A 54 -11.69 6.81 13.27
C ASP A 54 -13.09 7.40 12.97
N ARG A 55 -13.20 8.73 12.90
CA ARG A 55 -14.44 9.42 12.50
C ARG A 55 -14.79 9.13 11.04
N LEU A 56 -13.81 9.15 10.13
CA LEU A 56 -14.03 8.79 8.73
C LEU A 56 -14.51 7.34 8.59
N ALA A 57 -13.94 6.41 9.36
CA ALA A 57 -14.36 5.01 9.38
C ALA A 57 -15.79 4.85 9.92
N ALA A 58 -16.14 5.55 11.02
CA ALA A 58 -17.46 5.51 11.64
C ALA A 58 -18.56 6.11 10.74
N ALA A 59 -18.22 7.11 9.92
CA ALA A 59 -19.12 7.75 8.96
C ALA A 59 -18.97 7.25 7.52
N GLY A 60 -18.16 6.21 7.31
CA GLY A 60 -17.84 5.66 6.00
C GLY A 60 -17.80 4.14 5.97
N ARG A 61 -16.74 3.58 5.40
CA ARG A 61 -16.50 2.13 5.27
C ARG A 61 -15.09 1.78 5.70
N ARG A 62 -14.92 0.96 6.73
CA ARG A 62 -13.66 0.31 7.07
C ARG A 62 -13.56 -1.02 6.31
N PHE A 63 -12.41 -1.29 5.71
CA PHE A 63 -12.11 -2.54 5.02
C PHE A 63 -11.19 -3.39 5.91
N ASP A 64 -11.67 -4.53 6.35
CA ASP A 64 -10.95 -5.41 7.27
C ASP A 64 -10.01 -6.39 6.54
N SER A 65 -9.95 -6.35 5.21
CA SER A 65 -9.15 -7.24 4.38
C SER A 65 -8.59 -6.53 3.14
N ALA A 66 -7.84 -5.45 3.35
CA ALA A 66 -7.14 -4.71 2.28
C ALA A 66 -5.66 -5.12 2.23
N ILE A 67 -5.20 -5.66 1.10
CA ILE A 67 -3.89 -6.29 0.97
C ILE A 67 -3.03 -5.54 -0.04
N LEU A 68 -1.80 -5.22 0.36
CA LEU A 68 -0.77 -4.67 -0.50
C LEU A 68 -0.22 -5.73 -1.47
N THR A 69 0.26 -5.30 -2.61
CA THR A 69 0.99 -6.19 -3.54
C THR A 69 2.47 -6.27 -3.24
N ALA A 70 3.03 -5.26 -2.55
CA ALA A 70 4.39 -5.27 -2.05
C ALA A 70 4.48 -4.46 -0.75
N SER A 71 5.24 -4.93 0.24
CA SER A 71 5.57 -4.17 1.45
C SER A 71 6.89 -3.42 1.25
N SER A 72 6.88 -2.50 0.29
CA SER A 72 8.03 -1.70 -0.11
C SER A 72 7.54 -0.40 -0.76
N CYS A 73 8.04 0.74 -0.35
CA CYS A 73 7.49 2.05 -0.68
C CYS A 73 7.22 2.26 -2.18
N SER A 74 8.26 2.35 -3.04
CA SER A 74 8.04 2.65 -4.46
C SER A 74 7.36 1.51 -5.23
N PRO A 75 7.62 0.21 -4.99
CA PRO A 75 6.86 -0.87 -5.62
C PRO A 75 5.36 -0.85 -5.28
N SER A 76 5.01 -0.62 -4.01
CA SER A 76 3.62 -0.51 -3.57
C SER A 76 2.92 0.69 -4.24
N ARG A 77 3.53 1.88 -4.19
CA ARG A 77 3.00 3.10 -4.82
C ARG A 77 2.85 2.94 -6.33
N SER A 78 3.82 2.29 -6.98
CA SER A 78 3.76 1.96 -8.41
C SER A 78 2.59 1.03 -8.74
N SER A 79 2.31 0.04 -7.87
CA SER A 79 1.17 -0.85 -8.05
C SER A 79 -0.17 -0.13 -7.90
N VAL A 80 -0.30 0.75 -6.91
CA VAL A 80 -1.53 1.55 -6.73
C VAL A 80 -1.80 2.44 -7.94
N ILE A 81 -0.77 3.15 -8.44
CA ILE A 81 -0.97 4.15 -9.49
C ILE A 81 -1.19 3.56 -10.88
N THR A 82 -0.68 2.33 -11.13
CA THR A 82 -0.86 1.62 -12.40
C THR A 82 -2.00 0.61 -12.38
N GLY A 83 -2.47 0.22 -11.18
CA GLY A 83 -3.44 -0.87 -11.02
C GLY A 83 -2.87 -2.25 -11.38
N ARG A 84 -1.55 -2.48 -11.19
CA ARG A 84 -0.84 -3.67 -11.65
C ARG A 84 0.04 -4.28 -10.56
N TYR A 85 0.33 -5.58 -10.68
CA TYR A 85 1.32 -6.23 -9.83
C TYR A 85 2.71 -5.62 -10.05
N PRO A 86 3.58 -5.58 -9.01
CA PRO A 86 4.90 -4.95 -9.10
C PRO A 86 5.75 -5.48 -10.25
N HIS A 87 5.89 -6.82 -10.40
CA HIS A 87 6.70 -7.42 -11.47
C HIS A 87 6.17 -7.11 -12.89
N ASN A 88 4.89 -6.75 -13.02
CA ASN A 88 4.31 -6.27 -14.29
C ASN A 88 4.43 -4.75 -14.49
N ASN A 89 5.14 -4.05 -13.61
CA ASN A 89 5.47 -2.63 -13.75
C ASN A 89 6.90 -2.39 -14.29
N GLY A 90 7.55 -3.43 -14.83
CA GLY A 90 8.94 -3.39 -15.25
C GLY A 90 9.88 -3.30 -14.05
N LYS A 91 10.91 -2.45 -14.12
CA LYS A 91 11.89 -2.31 -13.03
C LYS A 91 11.30 -1.80 -11.72
N ALA A 92 10.10 -1.19 -11.73
CA ALA A 92 9.42 -0.68 -10.53
C ALA A 92 8.96 -1.77 -9.54
N SER A 93 9.19 -3.05 -9.84
CA SER A 93 9.09 -4.15 -8.87
C SER A 93 10.13 -4.07 -7.75
N GLU A 94 11.16 -3.26 -7.93
CA GLU A 94 12.25 -3.03 -6.98
C GLU A 94 12.26 -1.58 -6.48
N LEU A 95 12.80 -1.38 -5.28
CA LEU A 95 12.84 -0.06 -4.65
C LEU A 95 13.59 0.96 -5.51
N HIS A 96 13.00 2.15 -5.68
CA HIS A 96 13.53 3.30 -6.43
C HIS A 96 13.70 3.09 -7.94
N GLN A 97 13.14 2.03 -8.49
CA GLN A 97 13.21 1.77 -9.92
C GLN A 97 12.00 2.34 -10.69
N PRO A 98 12.15 2.67 -11.99
CA PRO A 98 11.11 3.31 -12.77
C PRO A 98 10.01 2.34 -13.20
N ILE A 99 8.79 2.87 -13.29
CA ILE A 99 7.66 2.22 -13.96
C ILE A 99 7.95 2.18 -15.47
N ALA A 100 7.61 1.07 -16.15
CA ALA A 100 7.75 0.97 -17.60
C ALA A 100 6.97 2.09 -18.30
N ALA A 101 7.61 2.81 -19.23
CA ALA A 101 7.12 4.06 -19.81
C ALA A 101 5.81 3.91 -20.60
N HIS A 102 5.51 2.72 -21.11
CA HIS A 102 4.28 2.45 -21.86
C HIS A 102 3.05 2.27 -20.96
N LEU A 103 3.21 2.13 -19.63
CA LEU A 103 2.11 1.89 -18.71
C LEU A 103 1.42 3.20 -18.34
N PRO A 104 0.08 3.27 -18.44
CA PRO A 104 -0.66 4.44 -18.01
C PRO A 104 -0.76 4.51 -16.49
N TRP A 105 -0.63 5.72 -15.94
CA TRP A 105 -0.95 6.02 -14.55
C TRP A 105 -2.40 6.50 -14.48
N PHE A 106 -3.21 5.96 -13.58
CA PHE A 106 -4.64 6.29 -13.56
C PHE A 106 -4.94 7.80 -13.33
N PRO A 107 -4.14 8.58 -12.59
CA PRO A 107 -4.40 10.02 -12.46
C PRO A 107 -4.25 10.76 -13.79
N ARG A 108 -3.42 10.27 -14.71
CA ARG A 108 -3.31 10.82 -16.05
C ARG A 108 -4.60 10.63 -16.84
N LEU A 109 -5.22 9.43 -16.76
CA LEU A 109 -6.49 9.17 -17.43
C LEU A 109 -7.61 10.06 -16.86
N LEU A 110 -7.62 10.31 -15.54
CA LEU A 110 -8.53 11.28 -14.92
C LEU A 110 -8.29 12.70 -15.44
N LYS A 111 -7.03 13.13 -15.52
CA LYS A 111 -6.65 14.45 -16.04
C LYS A 111 -7.09 14.64 -17.49
N GLU A 112 -6.86 13.66 -18.36
CA GLU A 112 -7.29 13.65 -19.76
C GLU A 112 -8.81 13.77 -19.89
N ASP A 113 -9.55 13.30 -18.87
CA ASP A 113 -11.01 13.38 -18.79
C ASP A 113 -11.52 14.59 -17.97
N GLY A 114 -10.67 15.57 -17.70
CA GLY A 114 -11.03 16.88 -17.16
C GLY A 114 -10.90 17.04 -15.64
N TYR A 115 -10.40 16.05 -14.90
CA TYR A 115 -10.05 16.22 -13.49
C TYR A 115 -8.85 17.15 -13.31
N TYR A 116 -8.85 17.96 -12.26
CA TYR A 116 -7.65 18.60 -11.77
C TYR A 116 -6.89 17.63 -10.85
N THR A 117 -5.61 17.40 -11.12
CA THR A 117 -4.82 16.38 -10.42
C THR A 117 -3.65 16.97 -9.65
N ALA A 118 -3.45 16.55 -8.39
CA ALA A 118 -2.32 17.02 -7.59
C ALA A 118 -1.66 15.85 -6.82
N LEU A 119 -0.34 15.94 -6.70
CA LEU A 119 0.46 15.11 -5.81
C LEU A 119 1.15 16.02 -4.79
N VAL A 120 0.90 15.78 -3.51
CA VAL A 120 1.54 16.56 -2.44
C VAL A 120 2.11 15.62 -1.39
N GLY A 121 3.40 15.81 -1.09
CA GLY A 121 4.18 15.00 -0.18
C GLY A 121 5.09 14.00 -0.89
N LYS A 122 5.17 12.78 -0.35
CA LYS A 122 6.07 11.74 -0.88
C LYS A 122 5.64 11.25 -2.25
N ASN A 123 6.39 11.59 -3.28
CA ASN A 123 6.22 11.03 -4.61
C ASN A 123 6.70 9.58 -4.63
N HIS A 124 7.96 9.33 -4.53
CA HIS A 124 8.65 8.02 -4.47
C HIS A 124 8.12 6.97 -5.49
N MET A 125 7.55 7.41 -6.58
CA MET A 125 7.30 6.63 -7.79
C MET A 125 8.46 6.91 -8.76
N SER A 126 8.44 6.32 -9.93
CA SER A 126 9.50 6.57 -10.90
C SER A 126 9.69 8.07 -11.15
N SER A 127 10.93 8.49 -11.43
CA SER A 127 11.25 9.88 -11.74
C SER A 127 10.46 10.33 -12.97
N ASP A 128 9.99 11.59 -12.97
CA ASP A 128 9.40 12.24 -14.16
C ASP A 128 10.40 12.41 -15.31
N LYS A 129 11.65 11.96 -15.10
CA LYS A 129 12.69 11.98 -16.12
C LYS A 129 12.69 10.65 -16.86
N PRO A 130 12.39 10.64 -18.16
CA PRO A 130 12.50 9.45 -18.97
C PRO A 130 13.93 8.90 -18.93
N LEU A 131 14.07 7.58 -18.90
CA LEU A 131 15.35 6.94 -19.11
C LEU A 131 15.84 7.24 -20.53
N ALA A 132 17.16 7.14 -20.75
CA ALA A 132 17.74 7.40 -22.06
C ALA A 132 17.06 6.52 -23.14
N GLY A 133 16.45 7.16 -24.13
CA GLY A 133 15.70 6.50 -25.22
C GLY A 133 14.18 6.38 -25.00
N GLU A 134 13.65 6.77 -23.85
CA GLU A 134 12.19 6.79 -23.60
C GLU A 134 11.56 8.11 -24.07
N THR A 135 10.31 8.05 -24.53
CA THR A 135 9.53 9.23 -24.91
C THR A 135 9.10 9.99 -23.65
N VAL A 136 9.30 11.32 -23.63
CA VAL A 136 8.79 12.17 -22.55
C VAL A 136 7.28 12.07 -22.49
N GLN A 137 6.78 11.54 -21.38
CA GLN A 137 5.33 11.47 -21.12
C GLN A 137 4.81 12.85 -20.70
N PRO A 138 3.57 13.25 -21.08
CA PRO A 138 2.94 14.44 -20.51
C PRO A 138 2.86 14.37 -18.99
N PRO A 139 2.91 15.49 -18.26
CA PRO A 139 2.82 15.51 -16.81
C PRO A 139 1.55 14.78 -16.33
N VAL A 140 1.72 13.83 -15.41
CA VAL A 140 0.61 13.06 -14.83
C VAL A 140 -0.25 13.94 -13.94
N PHE A 141 0.38 14.84 -13.17
CA PHE A 141 -0.28 15.75 -12.26
C PHE A 141 -0.20 17.20 -12.78
N ASP A 142 -1.27 17.98 -12.53
CA ASP A 142 -1.28 19.43 -12.81
C ASP A 142 -0.44 20.20 -11.79
N PHE A 143 -0.37 19.69 -10.55
CA PHE A 143 0.39 20.27 -9.46
C PHE A 143 1.15 19.20 -8.67
N ILE A 144 2.43 19.48 -8.39
CA ILE A 144 3.29 18.62 -7.55
C ILE A 144 4.00 19.52 -6.54
N ASP A 145 3.93 19.14 -5.26
CA ASP A 145 4.66 19.78 -4.17
C ASP A 145 5.20 18.73 -3.19
N SER A 146 6.36 18.97 -2.61
CA SER A 146 6.92 18.10 -1.56
C SER A 146 6.09 18.12 -0.27
N GLY A 147 5.21 19.10 -0.10
CA GLY A 147 4.43 19.27 1.12
C GLY A 147 5.25 19.63 2.36
N ASN A 148 6.53 19.96 2.19
CA ASN A 148 7.43 20.29 3.27
C ASN A 148 7.49 21.81 3.50
N ALA A 149 7.49 22.21 4.77
CA ALA A 149 7.73 23.59 5.20
C ALA A 149 8.78 23.59 6.32
N PRO A 150 9.41 24.72 6.62
CA PRO A 150 10.26 24.85 7.81
C PRO A 150 9.48 24.43 9.07
N GLY A 151 10.06 23.49 9.85
CA GLY A 151 9.41 22.93 11.05
C GLY A 151 8.27 21.93 10.78
N ASN A 152 8.04 21.53 9.53
CA ASN A 152 7.08 20.49 9.16
C ASN A 152 7.58 19.69 7.96
N ARG A 153 8.25 18.58 8.21
CA ARG A 153 8.83 17.70 7.19
C ARG A 153 7.98 16.46 6.88
N GLY A 154 6.78 16.35 7.46
CA GLY A 154 5.90 15.20 7.30
C GLY A 154 5.20 15.08 5.94
N GLY A 155 5.48 16.00 4.99
CA GLY A 155 4.92 15.95 3.63
C GLY A 155 3.49 16.48 3.50
N HIS A 156 2.87 16.99 4.56
CA HIS A 156 1.45 17.40 4.61
C HIS A 156 1.22 18.91 4.79
N ALA A 157 2.28 19.72 4.91
CA ALA A 157 2.16 21.15 5.25
C ALA A 157 1.31 21.97 4.28
N THR A 158 1.19 21.56 3.02
CA THR A 158 0.47 22.30 1.96
C THR A 158 -0.82 21.60 1.49
N TRP A 159 -1.29 20.53 2.18
CA TRP A 159 -2.51 19.82 1.79
C TRP A 159 -3.74 20.73 1.78
N VAL A 160 -3.98 21.49 2.85
CA VAL A 160 -5.12 22.41 2.95
C VAL A 160 -5.04 23.50 1.87
N GLN A 161 -3.86 24.10 1.66
CA GLN A 161 -3.70 25.12 0.61
C GLN A 161 -3.95 24.54 -0.79
N THR A 162 -3.61 23.27 -1.04
CA THR A 162 -3.90 22.60 -2.31
C THR A 162 -5.41 22.47 -2.52
N VAL A 163 -6.17 22.11 -1.48
CA VAL A 163 -7.63 22.09 -1.52
C VAL A 163 -8.18 23.48 -1.83
N GLN A 164 -7.67 24.52 -1.15
CA GLN A 164 -8.13 25.90 -1.31
C GLN A 164 -7.87 26.46 -2.71
N ARG A 165 -6.71 26.17 -3.29
CA ARG A 165 -6.23 26.75 -4.56
C ARG A 165 -6.72 26.03 -5.82
N ARG A 166 -7.34 24.85 -5.67
CA ARG A 166 -7.82 24.09 -6.83
C ARG A 166 -8.85 24.85 -7.65
N PRO A 167 -8.98 24.65 -8.95
CA PRO A 167 -10.12 25.08 -9.75
C PRO A 167 -11.43 24.54 -9.14
N LYS A 168 -12.41 25.43 -8.90
CA LYS A 168 -13.67 25.04 -8.24
C LYS A 168 -14.73 24.51 -9.23
N ASP A 169 -14.49 24.67 -10.51
CA ASP A 169 -15.34 24.25 -11.63
C ASP A 169 -14.98 22.86 -12.18
N LYS A 170 -13.98 22.19 -11.59
CA LYS A 170 -13.53 20.86 -12.01
C LYS A 170 -13.60 19.86 -10.86
N PRO A 171 -13.95 18.59 -11.12
CA PRO A 171 -13.67 17.52 -10.19
C PRO A 171 -12.15 17.38 -10.01
N PHE A 172 -11.71 16.85 -8.88
CA PHE A 172 -10.29 16.71 -8.58
C PHE A 172 -9.90 15.33 -8.09
N PHE A 173 -8.64 14.98 -8.33
CA PHE A 173 -7.97 13.84 -7.73
C PHE A 173 -6.69 14.30 -7.02
N PHE A 174 -6.59 14.06 -5.71
CA PHE A 174 -5.41 14.39 -4.92
C PHE A 174 -4.75 13.13 -4.36
N TRP A 175 -3.47 13.00 -4.64
CA TRP A 175 -2.56 12.03 -4.04
C TRP A 175 -1.82 12.74 -2.90
N PHE A 176 -2.36 12.63 -1.69
CA PHE A 176 -1.79 13.23 -0.48
C PHE A 176 -1.00 12.18 0.29
N ALA A 177 0.31 12.18 0.10
CA ALA A 177 1.20 11.18 0.66
C ALA A 177 2.11 11.78 1.74
N SER A 178 1.91 11.36 2.98
CA SER A 178 2.77 11.75 4.09
C SER A 178 4.16 11.13 3.97
N LEU A 179 5.13 11.72 4.67
CA LEU A 179 6.39 11.08 5.06
C LEU A 179 6.28 10.45 6.44
N ASP A 180 5.19 10.76 7.18
CA ASP A 180 4.88 10.10 8.45
C ASP A 180 4.27 8.71 8.17
N ALA A 181 4.69 7.64 8.79
CA ALA A 181 5.65 7.54 9.92
C ALA A 181 6.96 6.83 9.49
N HIS A 182 7.61 7.29 8.42
CA HIS A 182 8.92 6.78 8.00
C HIS A 182 10.02 7.24 8.96
N ARG A 183 11.03 6.38 9.18
CA ARG A 183 12.23 6.78 9.93
C ARG A 183 12.99 7.86 9.14
N ASP A 184 13.72 8.83 9.79
CA ASP A 184 13.86 9.01 11.24
C ASP A 184 12.66 9.79 11.81
N TRP A 185 12.42 9.69 13.13
CA TRP A 185 11.32 10.35 13.85
C TRP A 185 11.55 11.86 13.99
N ASP A 186 11.22 12.63 12.95
CA ASP A 186 11.42 14.09 12.98
C ASP A 186 10.31 14.83 13.74
N GLY A 187 9.10 14.25 13.81
CA GLY A 187 7.99 14.76 14.58
C GLY A 187 8.28 14.92 16.06
N ASP A 188 9.19 14.11 16.61
CA ASP A 188 9.60 14.25 18.01
C ASP A 188 10.36 15.54 18.29
N LYS A 189 11.08 16.09 17.32
CA LYS A 189 11.87 17.32 17.47
C LYS A 189 11.00 18.56 17.42
N ASP A 190 10.00 18.57 16.55
CA ASP A 190 9.12 19.69 16.25
C ASP A 190 7.69 19.45 16.76
N TRP A 191 7.52 18.66 17.83
CA TRP A 191 6.21 18.30 18.37
C TRP A 191 5.44 19.48 18.92
N ASP A 192 4.26 19.74 18.37
CA ASP A 192 3.35 20.77 18.84
C ASP A 192 2.20 20.14 19.64
N ALA A 193 2.34 20.10 20.96
CA ALA A 193 1.34 19.51 21.84
C ALA A 193 -0.02 20.25 21.83
N ALA A 194 -0.05 21.51 21.40
CA ALA A 194 -1.32 22.24 21.25
C ALA A 194 -2.13 21.74 20.05
N LYS A 195 -1.46 21.20 19.01
CA LYS A 195 -2.09 20.62 17.84
C LYS A 195 -2.37 19.12 17.98
N TYR A 196 -1.34 18.36 18.41
CA TYR A 196 -1.35 16.89 18.36
C TYR A 196 -1.65 16.24 19.71
N GLY A 197 -1.83 17.04 20.78
CA GLY A 197 -1.91 16.55 22.16
C GLY A 197 -0.54 16.15 22.72
N PRO A 198 -0.47 15.52 23.91
CA PRO A 198 0.79 15.08 24.50
C PRO A 198 1.45 14.01 23.62
N LYS A 199 2.80 13.89 23.66
CA LYS A 199 3.50 12.76 23.06
C LYS A 199 2.99 11.43 23.63
N HIS A 200 3.13 10.35 22.87
CA HIS A 200 2.87 9.01 23.39
C HIS A 200 3.89 8.65 24.47
N ASP A 201 3.39 8.08 25.58
CA ASP A 201 4.20 7.62 26.70
C ASP A 201 4.77 6.23 26.38
N PRO A 202 6.10 6.03 26.35
CA PRO A 202 6.71 4.72 26.15
C PRO A 202 6.21 3.63 27.09
N ALA A 203 5.81 3.99 28.33
CA ALA A 203 5.27 3.04 29.29
C ALA A 203 3.94 2.41 28.84
N ASN A 204 3.20 3.10 27.99
CA ASN A 204 1.84 2.72 27.58
C ASN A 204 1.74 2.18 26.15
N VAL A 205 2.87 1.99 25.43
CA VAL A 205 2.83 1.43 24.09
C VAL A 205 2.65 -0.09 24.11
N HIS A 206 1.88 -0.61 23.16
CA HIS A 206 1.81 -2.04 22.90
C HIS A 206 3.04 -2.50 22.12
N VAL A 207 3.78 -3.47 22.66
CA VAL A 207 4.95 -4.06 22.01
C VAL A 207 4.54 -5.39 21.35
N PRO A 208 4.63 -5.55 20.01
CA PRO A 208 4.35 -6.82 19.34
C PRO A 208 5.22 -7.97 19.85
N ASN A 209 4.67 -9.19 19.88
CA ASN A 209 5.36 -10.39 20.39
C ASN A 209 6.69 -10.73 19.69
N PHE A 210 6.88 -10.27 18.46
CA PHE A 210 8.09 -10.46 17.67
C PHE A 210 9.16 -9.35 17.90
N LEU A 211 8.90 -8.39 18.79
CA LEU A 211 9.87 -7.42 19.27
C LEU A 211 10.27 -7.72 20.71
N HIS A 212 11.45 -7.27 21.11
CA HIS A 212 11.86 -7.33 22.51
C HIS A 212 11.27 -6.15 23.28
N ASP A 213 10.54 -6.44 24.34
CA ASP A 213 9.92 -5.41 25.20
C ASP A 213 10.95 -4.85 26.19
N ASP A 214 11.59 -3.76 25.81
CA ASP A 214 12.55 -3.02 26.60
C ASP A 214 12.36 -1.49 26.44
N PRO A 215 13.04 -0.67 27.24
CA PRO A 215 12.90 0.79 27.17
C PRO A 215 13.24 1.38 25.79
N GLN A 216 14.18 0.79 25.04
CA GLN A 216 14.57 1.28 23.70
C GLN A 216 13.46 1.02 22.68
N THR A 217 12.93 -0.19 22.64
CA THR A 217 11.82 -0.57 21.77
C THR A 217 10.56 0.21 22.08
N ARG A 218 10.24 0.41 23.37
CA ARG A 218 9.09 1.21 23.79
C ARG A 218 9.21 2.68 23.38
N GLN A 219 10.40 3.28 23.51
CA GLN A 219 10.65 4.65 23.06
C GLN A 219 10.53 4.75 21.52
N ASP A 220 11.10 3.79 20.80
CA ASP A 220 11.04 3.72 19.34
C ASP A 220 9.59 3.65 18.84
N LEU A 221 8.76 2.81 19.47
CA LEU A 221 7.32 2.70 19.19
C LEU A 221 6.54 3.98 19.56
N ALA A 222 6.86 4.61 20.69
CA ALA A 222 6.21 5.86 21.12
C ALA A 222 6.45 6.97 20.08
N SER A 223 7.68 7.12 19.61
CA SER A 223 8.06 8.09 18.57
C SER A 223 7.35 7.81 17.24
N TYR A 224 7.28 6.55 16.83
CA TYR A 224 6.51 6.11 15.68
C TYR A 224 5.01 6.49 15.77
N HIS A 225 4.38 6.25 16.93
CA HIS A 225 2.98 6.61 17.14
C HIS A 225 2.73 8.13 17.19
N ASN A 226 3.73 8.93 17.56
CA ASN A 226 3.65 10.39 17.45
C ASN A 226 3.45 10.80 15.99
N GLU A 227 4.19 10.22 15.05
CA GLU A 227 4.06 10.52 13.64
C GLU A 227 2.70 10.11 13.06
N ILE A 228 2.16 8.96 13.46
CA ILE A 228 0.79 8.56 13.07
C ILE A 228 -0.24 9.57 13.56
N THR A 229 -0.11 10.05 14.80
CA THR A 229 -1.01 11.07 15.34
C THR A 229 -0.91 12.40 14.57
N ARG A 230 0.30 12.78 14.12
CA ARG A 230 0.51 13.95 13.28
C ARG A 230 -0.15 13.79 11.90
N PHE A 231 0.00 12.65 11.27
CA PHE A 231 -0.68 12.31 10.01
C PHE A 231 -2.20 12.44 10.14
N ASP A 232 -2.79 11.84 11.18
CA ASP A 232 -4.23 11.92 11.46
C ASP A 232 -4.71 13.37 11.64
N TYR A 233 -3.94 14.21 12.34
CA TYR A 233 -4.27 15.62 12.51
C TYR A 233 -4.41 16.34 11.16
N PHE A 234 -3.49 16.15 10.23
CA PHE A 234 -3.53 16.82 8.94
C PHE A 234 -4.65 16.32 8.03
N ILE A 235 -5.04 15.05 8.13
CA ILE A 235 -6.28 14.53 7.52
C ILE A 235 -7.48 15.31 8.06
N GLY A 236 -7.55 15.50 9.37
CA GLY A 236 -8.62 16.29 10.00
C GLY A 236 -8.71 17.73 9.49
N GLN A 237 -7.56 18.39 9.25
CA GLN A 237 -7.53 19.74 8.69
C GLN A 237 -8.06 19.79 7.25
N VAL A 238 -7.73 18.81 6.42
CA VAL A 238 -8.24 18.71 5.05
C VAL A 238 -9.76 18.45 5.05
N VAL A 239 -10.24 17.57 5.92
CA VAL A 239 -11.68 17.27 6.04
C VAL A 239 -12.44 18.52 6.46
N ALA A 240 -11.94 19.26 7.45
CA ALA A 240 -12.56 20.50 7.90
C ALA A 240 -12.62 21.58 6.79
N GLU A 241 -11.59 21.67 5.94
CA GLU A 241 -11.60 22.57 4.78
C GLU A 241 -12.65 22.14 3.75
N LEU A 242 -12.76 20.85 3.45
CA LEU A 242 -13.79 20.33 2.53
C LEU A 242 -15.21 20.58 3.06
N GLU A 243 -15.42 20.46 4.38
CA GLU A 243 -16.70 20.79 5.04
C GLU A 243 -17.01 22.29 4.88
N ALA A 244 -16.05 23.17 5.16
CA ALA A 244 -16.19 24.62 5.04
C ALA A 244 -16.52 25.06 3.60
N GLU A 245 -15.93 24.38 2.61
CA GLU A 245 -16.20 24.62 1.19
C GLU A 245 -17.44 23.89 0.65
N LYS A 246 -18.15 23.10 1.47
CA LYS A 246 -19.29 22.25 1.08
C LYS A 246 -18.94 21.27 -0.04
N ALA A 247 -17.71 20.81 -0.07
CA ALA A 247 -17.21 19.85 -1.05
C ALA A 247 -17.16 18.41 -0.50
N LEU A 248 -17.27 18.22 0.83
CA LEU A 248 -17.10 16.91 1.46
C LEU A 248 -18.12 15.89 0.98
N ASP A 249 -19.39 16.29 0.80
CA ASP A 249 -20.48 15.35 0.43
C ASP A 249 -20.17 14.58 -0.87
N ASN A 250 -19.59 15.26 -1.89
CA ASN A 250 -19.21 14.63 -3.15
C ASN A 250 -17.70 14.35 -3.24
N THR A 251 -17.02 14.14 -2.12
CA THR A 251 -15.60 13.77 -2.10
C THR A 251 -15.43 12.36 -1.52
N LEU A 252 -14.94 11.44 -2.35
CA LEU A 252 -14.45 10.14 -1.90
C LEU A 252 -13.07 10.33 -1.26
N ILE A 253 -12.99 10.15 0.05
CA ILE A 253 -11.75 10.13 0.80
C ILE A 253 -11.37 8.66 1.04
N MET A 254 -10.15 8.28 0.68
CA MET A 254 -9.55 6.99 1.01
C MET A 254 -8.29 7.23 1.85
N VAL A 255 -8.11 6.44 2.91
CA VAL A 255 -6.92 6.48 3.77
C VAL A 255 -6.29 5.10 3.78
N MET A 256 -5.00 5.02 3.46
CA MET A 256 -4.22 3.78 3.48
C MET A 256 -2.77 4.02 3.89
N ALA A 257 -2.00 2.95 4.03
CA ALA A 257 -0.54 2.99 4.12
C ALA A 257 0.10 2.26 2.93
N ASP A 258 1.31 2.65 2.55
CA ASP A 258 2.02 2.03 1.43
C ASP A 258 2.72 0.72 1.77
N ASN A 259 3.07 0.51 3.04
CA ASN A 259 3.61 -0.75 3.58
C ASN A 259 3.46 -0.78 5.11
N GLY A 260 3.80 -1.92 5.73
CA GLY A 260 3.76 -2.04 7.17
C GLY A 260 4.81 -1.21 7.90
N ARG A 261 4.69 -1.15 9.24
CA ARG A 261 5.57 -0.34 10.12
C ARG A 261 7.05 -0.61 9.89
N PRO A 262 7.96 0.41 10.06
CA PRO A 262 9.39 0.26 9.80
C PRO A 262 10.11 -0.39 10.98
N PHE A 263 9.64 -1.57 11.38
CA PHE A 263 10.15 -2.38 12.48
C PHE A 263 10.48 -3.79 12.01
N PRO A 264 11.31 -4.53 12.78
CA PRO A 264 11.58 -5.93 12.50
C PRO A 264 10.29 -6.73 12.26
N ARG A 265 10.31 -7.63 11.28
CA ARG A 265 9.19 -8.51 10.90
C ARG A 265 7.92 -7.80 10.40
N ALA A 266 8.02 -6.55 9.96
CA ALA A 266 6.88 -5.83 9.36
C ALA A 266 7.21 -5.34 7.95
N LYS A 267 7.77 -4.14 7.75
CA LYS A 267 8.17 -3.65 6.43
C LYS A 267 9.04 -4.69 5.70
N THR A 268 8.81 -4.88 4.40
CA THR A 268 9.40 -5.89 3.52
C THR A 268 8.97 -7.35 3.76
N ARG A 269 8.05 -7.61 4.68
CA ARG A 269 7.55 -8.97 4.96
C ARG A 269 6.24 -9.25 4.22
N LEU A 270 6.03 -10.51 3.84
CA LEU A 270 4.80 -11.00 3.21
C LEU A 270 3.70 -11.37 4.23
N HIS A 271 4.00 -11.25 5.51
CA HIS A 271 3.04 -11.40 6.61
C HIS A 271 2.11 -10.19 6.71
N ASP A 272 1.02 -10.31 7.45
CA ASP A 272 0.06 -9.22 7.65
C ASP A 272 0.69 -7.97 8.26
N SER A 273 1.69 -8.13 9.11
CA SER A 273 2.44 -7.00 9.65
C SER A 273 3.06 -6.11 8.57
N GLY A 274 3.35 -6.67 7.38
CA GLY A 274 3.86 -5.93 6.22
C GLY A 274 2.81 -5.64 5.15
N MET A 275 1.89 -6.59 4.90
CA MET A 275 1.02 -6.57 3.72
C MET A 275 -0.43 -6.15 4.00
N HIS A 276 -0.92 -6.32 5.21
CA HIS A 276 -2.26 -5.84 5.56
C HIS A 276 -2.19 -4.34 5.83
N THR A 277 -2.82 -3.54 4.97
CA THR A 277 -2.84 -2.08 5.09
C THR A 277 -4.16 -1.61 5.74
N PRO A 278 -4.15 -0.56 6.58
CA PRO A 278 -5.40 0.10 6.92
C PRO A 278 -6.05 0.62 5.64
N PHE A 279 -7.36 0.45 5.49
CA PHE A 279 -8.09 1.02 4.37
C PHE A 279 -9.45 1.52 4.84
N VAL A 280 -9.62 2.83 4.85
CA VAL A 280 -10.86 3.51 5.22
C VAL A 280 -11.34 4.31 4.03
N ALA A 281 -12.61 4.18 3.65
CA ALA A 281 -13.26 5.00 2.64
C ALA A 281 -14.39 5.82 3.28
N HIS A 282 -14.46 7.11 2.98
CA HIS A 282 -15.53 8.00 3.39
C HIS A 282 -16.07 8.77 2.17
N TRP A 283 -17.35 8.66 1.91
CA TRP A 283 -18.01 9.35 0.81
C TRP A 283 -19.51 9.48 1.13
N PRO A 284 -19.95 10.61 1.70
CA PRO A 284 -21.34 10.78 2.13
C PRO A 284 -22.37 10.54 1.02
N ALA A 285 -22.12 11.05 -0.19
CA ALA A 285 -23.03 10.87 -1.33
C ALA A 285 -23.02 9.44 -1.92
N GLY A 286 -22.00 8.62 -1.65
CA GLY A 286 -21.79 7.37 -2.37
C GLY A 286 -21.76 6.10 -1.53
N ILE A 287 -21.58 6.16 -0.21
CA ILE A 287 -21.52 4.97 0.65
C ILE A 287 -22.88 4.74 1.32
N ALA A 288 -23.53 3.65 0.96
CA ALA A 288 -24.72 3.18 1.67
C ALA A 288 -24.33 2.51 3.00
N LYS A 289 -25.20 2.63 4.02
CA LYS A 289 -24.98 2.04 5.36
C LYS A 289 -23.61 2.42 5.95
N PRO A 290 -23.32 3.72 6.14
CA PRO A 290 -22.05 4.17 6.70
C PRO A 290 -21.83 3.57 8.09
N GLY A 291 -20.57 3.41 8.50
CA GLY A 291 -20.16 2.78 9.76
C GLY A 291 -20.20 1.25 9.77
N THR A 292 -20.72 0.61 8.71
CA THR A 292 -20.68 -0.85 8.59
C THR A 292 -19.35 -1.28 7.94
N PRO A 293 -18.49 -2.05 8.62
CA PRO A 293 -17.25 -2.54 8.01
C PRO A 293 -17.53 -3.60 6.94
N THR A 294 -16.53 -3.85 6.09
CA THR A 294 -16.54 -4.95 5.13
C THR A 294 -15.41 -5.94 5.40
N GLN A 295 -15.71 -7.23 5.28
CA GLN A 295 -14.75 -8.33 5.31
C GLN A 295 -14.24 -8.69 3.91
N SER A 296 -14.78 -8.04 2.87
CA SER A 296 -14.47 -8.37 1.49
C SER A 296 -12.99 -8.11 1.19
N LEU A 297 -12.35 -9.12 0.62
CA LEU A 297 -10.95 -9.03 0.22
C LEU A 297 -10.79 -8.04 -0.93
N ILE A 298 -9.88 -7.09 -0.77
CA ILE A 298 -9.42 -6.20 -1.84
C ILE A 298 -7.89 -6.20 -1.91
N SER A 299 -7.37 -5.91 -3.09
CA SER A 299 -5.96 -5.61 -3.30
C SER A 299 -5.79 -4.13 -3.66
N VAL A 300 -4.69 -3.52 -3.28
CA VAL A 300 -4.46 -2.09 -3.57
C VAL A 300 -4.41 -1.75 -5.06
N ILE A 301 -4.17 -2.74 -5.93
CA ILE A 301 -4.29 -2.54 -7.40
C ILE A 301 -5.74 -2.31 -7.84
N ASP A 302 -6.72 -2.59 -6.99
CA ASP A 302 -8.15 -2.40 -7.26
C ASP A 302 -8.56 -0.91 -7.14
N ILE A 303 -7.73 -0.07 -6.53
CA ILE A 303 -8.00 1.36 -6.35
C ILE A 303 -8.11 2.05 -7.71
N ALA A 304 -7.17 1.83 -8.62
CA ALA A 304 -7.14 2.47 -9.93
C ALA A 304 -8.42 2.22 -10.75
N PRO A 305 -8.84 0.97 -11.02
CA PRO A 305 -10.07 0.73 -11.77
C PRO A 305 -11.34 1.17 -11.01
N THR A 306 -11.33 1.19 -9.67
CA THR A 306 -12.45 1.71 -8.88
C THR A 306 -12.62 3.20 -9.06
N VAL A 307 -11.56 3.97 -8.89
CA VAL A 307 -11.59 5.44 -9.02
C VAL A 307 -11.97 5.84 -10.46
N LEU A 308 -11.38 5.21 -11.46
CA LEU A 308 -11.72 5.45 -12.87
C LEU A 308 -13.20 5.14 -13.16
N GLY A 309 -13.69 3.99 -12.71
CA GLY A 309 -15.09 3.60 -12.91
C GLY A 309 -16.08 4.57 -12.26
N LEU A 310 -15.79 5.05 -11.03
CA LEU A 310 -16.60 6.06 -10.34
C LEU A 310 -16.56 7.42 -11.04
N ALA A 311 -15.44 7.74 -11.69
CA ALA A 311 -15.29 8.93 -12.51
C ALA A 311 -15.95 8.83 -13.90
N GLY A 312 -16.48 7.67 -14.27
CA GLY A 312 -17.01 7.40 -15.62
C GLY A 312 -15.92 7.20 -16.68
N VAL A 313 -14.67 7.01 -16.26
CA VAL A 313 -13.52 6.79 -17.14
C VAL A 313 -13.24 5.29 -17.28
N GLN A 314 -13.03 4.83 -18.50
CA GLN A 314 -12.72 3.42 -18.73
C GLN A 314 -11.31 3.09 -18.20
N PRO A 315 -11.17 2.06 -17.34
CA PRO A 315 -9.86 1.56 -16.94
C PRO A 315 -9.04 1.10 -18.16
N ALA A 316 -7.73 1.34 -18.11
CA ALA A 316 -6.85 0.87 -19.18
C ALA A 316 -6.83 -0.67 -19.24
N PRO A 317 -6.80 -1.29 -20.45
CA PRO A 317 -6.75 -2.76 -20.60
C PRO A 317 -5.50 -3.39 -19.95
N THR A 318 -4.51 -2.59 -19.63
CA THR A 318 -3.29 -3.03 -18.94
C THR A 318 -3.48 -3.23 -17.44
N MET A 319 -4.57 -2.71 -16.85
CA MET A 319 -4.83 -2.84 -15.40
C MET A 319 -5.25 -4.27 -15.04
N GLN A 320 -4.71 -4.77 -13.92
CA GLN A 320 -4.97 -6.11 -13.41
C GLN A 320 -5.93 -6.12 -12.21
N GLY A 321 -6.16 -4.94 -11.62
CA GLY A 321 -7.10 -4.74 -10.52
C GLY A 321 -8.57 -4.90 -10.91
N LEU A 322 -9.43 -5.03 -9.92
CA LEU A 322 -10.88 -5.14 -10.01
C LEU A 322 -11.56 -3.96 -9.32
N SER A 323 -12.61 -3.40 -9.88
CA SER A 323 -13.35 -2.35 -9.18
C SER A 323 -14.08 -2.91 -7.97
N PHE A 324 -13.87 -2.29 -6.80
CA PHE A 324 -14.62 -2.58 -5.57
C PHE A 324 -15.77 -1.58 -5.31
N ALA A 325 -16.19 -0.82 -6.30
CA ALA A 325 -17.27 0.17 -6.15
C ALA A 325 -18.57 -0.44 -5.61
N ALA A 326 -18.86 -1.71 -5.90
CA ALA A 326 -20.02 -2.42 -5.37
C ALA A 326 -20.04 -2.49 -3.84
N ILE A 327 -18.86 -2.53 -3.18
CA ILE A 327 -18.74 -2.57 -1.72
C ILE A 327 -19.25 -1.27 -1.08
N PHE A 328 -19.22 -0.15 -1.79
CA PHE A 328 -19.78 1.11 -1.27
C PHE A 328 -21.29 1.04 -1.09
N GLN A 329 -21.98 0.28 -1.92
CA GLN A 329 -23.43 0.08 -1.85
C GLN A 329 -23.80 -1.09 -0.92
N ASP A 330 -23.04 -2.20 -1.01
CA ASP A 330 -23.27 -3.40 -0.21
C ASP A 330 -21.95 -3.84 0.47
N PRO A 331 -21.82 -3.71 1.80
CA PRO A 331 -20.62 -4.12 2.54
C PRO A 331 -20.31 -5.61 2.43
N THR A 332 -21.24 -6.43 1.97
CA THR A 332 -21.09 -7.88 1.81
C THR A 332 -20.74 -8.29 0.38
N ALA A 333 -20.69 -7.33 -0.58
CA ALA A 333 -20.33 -7.61 -1.96
C ALA A 333 -18.91 -8.18 -2.04
N THR A 334 -18.74 -9.29 -2.74
CA THR A 334 -17.45 -9.93 -2.98
C THR A 334 -16.85 -9.44 -4.27
N VAL A 335 -15.59 -9.02 -4.25
CA VAL A 335 -14.85 -8.53 -5.42
C VAL A 335 -13.84 -9.56 -5.90
N ARG A 336 -13.06 -10.11 -4.97
CA ARG A 336 -12.04 -11.14 -5.25
C ARG A 336 -12.03 -12.22 -4.18
N GLN A 337 -11.56 -13.39 -4.57
CA GLN A 337 -11.37 -14.51 -3.64
C GLN A 337 -9.91 -14.66 -3.21
N HIS A 338 -8.97 -14.08 -3.97
CA HIS A 338 -7.54 -14.23 -3.78
C HIS A 338 -6.84 -12.88 -3.86
N ALA A 339 -5.84 -12.67 -3.01
CA ALA A 339 -4.90 -11.55 -3.11
C ALA A 339 -3.47 -12.10 -3.16
N PHE A 340 -2.69 -11.59 -4.11
CA PHE A 340 -1.29 -11.99 -4.31
C PHE A 340 -0.38 -10.85 -3.94
N SER A 341 0.75 -11.19 -3.31
CA SER A 341 1.77 -10.21 -2.92
C SER A 341 3.17 -10.77 -3.18
N GLU A 342 4.10 -9.85 -3.39
CA GLU A 342 5.48 -10.17 -3.73
C GLU A 342 6.47 -9.31 -2.95
N HIS A 343 7.65 -9.84 -2.74
CA HIS A 343 8.81 -9.10 -2.29
C HIS A 343 9.98 -9.45 -3.21
N ASN A 344 10.60 -8.44 -3.79
CA ASN A 344 11.75 -8.58 -4.67
C ASN A 344 13.00 -8.02 -3.98
N TRP A 345 13.35 -6.78 -4.27
CA TRP A 345 14.52 -6.12 -3.73
C TRP A 345 14.12 -4.81 -3.01
N HIS A 346 14.61 -4.68 -1.77
CA HIS A 346 14.53 -3.46 -0.97
C HIS A 346 15.77 -3.38 -0.09
N ASP A 347 16.80 -2.64 -0.51
CA ASP A 347 18.14 -2.65 0.10
C ASP A 347 18.87 -4.00 -0.02
N TYR A 348 18.11 -5.09 0.08
CA TYR A 348 18.51 -6.48 -0.06
C TYR A 348 17.47 -7.27 -0.85
N GLU A 349 17.91 -8.35 -1.52
CA GLU A 349 16.97 -9.29 -2.10
C GLU A 349 16.54 -10.34 -1.04
N ALA A 350 15.25 -10.64 -1.01
CA ALA A 350 14.72 -11.76 -0.26
C ALA A 350 13.75 -12.63 -1.08
N HIS A 351 13.39 -12.23 -2.25
CA HIS A 351 12.50 -12.81 -3.26
C HIS A 351 11.46 -13.80 -2.71
N GLY A 352 10.29 -13.33 -2.47
CA GLY A 352 9.17 -14.14 -1.94
C GLY A 352 7.86 -13.84 -2.63
N ARG A 353 6.93 -14.78 -2.57
CA ARG A 353 5.57 -14.67 -3.11
C ARG A 353 4.56 -15.16 -2.11
N SER A 354 3.38 -14.56 -2.12
CA SER A 354 2.30 -15.04 -1.25
C SER A 354 0.94 -15.00 -1.94
N VAL A 355 0.06 -15.88 -1.46
CA VAL A 355 -1.37 -15.85 -1.76
C VAL A 355 -2.16 -15.89 -0.46
N ARG A 356 -3.13 -14.97 -0.36
CA ARG A 356 -4.14 -14.95 0.71
C ARG A 356 -5.47 -15.40 0.12
N SER A 357 -6.10 -16.37 0.76
CA SER A 357 -7.42 -16.89 0.39
C SER A 357 -8.07 -17.63 1.55
N GLU A 358 -9.38 -17.50 1.74
CA GLU A 358 -10.20 -18.30 2.67
C GLU A 358 -9.64 -18.36 4.11
N GLY A 359 -9.14 -17.25 4.65
CA GLY A 359 -8.59 -17.21 6.01
C GLY A 359 -7.19 -17.82 6.14
N PHE A 360 -6.52 -18.11 5.02
CA PHE A 360 -5.14 -18.60 4.99
C PHE A 360 -4.21 -17.67 4.24
N LEU A 361 -2.95 -17.68 4.64
CA LEU A 361 -1.82 -17.06 3.97
C LEU A 361 -0.77 -18.13 3.67
N LEU A 362 -0.44 -18.33 2.39
CA LEU A 362 0.69 -19.14 1.97
C LEU A 362 1.80 -18.22 1.48
N ILE A 363 3.05 -18.48 1.92
CA ILE A 363 4.25 -17.76 1.50
C ILE A 363 5.26 -18.77 0.93
N THR A 364 5.86 -18.43 -0.23
CA THR A 364 7.02 -19.14 -0.79
C THR A 364 8.25 -18.25 -0.70
N ASN A 365 9.35 -18.79 -0.17
CA ASN A 365 10.63 -18.12 -0.02
C ASN A 365 11.61 -18.68 -1.07
N GLN A 366 11.93 -17.88 -2.09
CA GLN A 366 12.82 -18.31 -3.17
C GLN A 366 14.31 -18.21 -2.80
N ARG A 367 14.63 -17.49 -1.73
CA ARG A 367 15.98 -17.32 -1.17
C ARG A 367 16.02 -17.77 0.31
N PRO A 368 15.72 -19.04 0.63
CA PRO A 368 15.59 -19.49 2.02
C PRO A 368 16.89 -19.36 2.82
N GLN A 369 18.05 -19.37 2.16
CA GLN A 369 19.37 -19.22 2.79
C GLN A 369 19.63 -17.80 3.32
N VAL A 370 18.78 -16.82 2.97
CA VAL A 370 18.94 -15.41 3.36
C VAL A 370 17.94 -15.06 4.45
N ALA A 371 18.43 -14.47 5.56
CA ALA A 371 17.55 -13.97 6.62
C ALA A 371 16.79 -12.69 6.13
N TRP A 372 15.53 -12.59 6.55
CA TRP A 372 14.69 -11.41 6.28
C TRP A 372 14.69 -10.47 7.49
N GLN A 373 15.77 -9.72 7.66
CA GLN A 373 15.90 -8.83 8.82
C GLN A 373 15.10 -7.53 8.69
N GLY A 374 14.71 -7.15 7.50
CA GLY A 374 14.00 -5.91 7.18
C GLY A 374 14.88 -4.95 6.35
N PRO A 375 14.38 -3.76 5.99
CA PRO A 375 15.19 -2.75 5.29
C PRO A 375 16.26 -2.16 6.21
N ALA A 376 17.26 -1.52 5.62
CA ALA A 376 18.44 -1.01 6.31
C ALA A 376 18.10 -0.01 7.45
N ASP A 377 17.08 0.81 7.29
CA ASP A 377 16.60 1.73 8.32
C ASP A 377 16.02 0.98 9.53
N SER A 378 15.27 -0.09 9.31
CA SER A 378 14.80 -0.99 10.36
C SER A 378 15.94 -1.74 11.04
N VAL A 379 16.91 -2.25 10.26
CA VAL A 379 18.09 -2.96 10.80
C VAL A 379 18.94 -2.07 11.73
N ARG A 380 19.02 -0.77 11.43
CA ARG A 380 19.71 0.22 12.29
C ARG A 380 18.89 0.68 13.50
N SER A 381 17.61 0.35 13.57
CA SER A 381 16.71 0.87 14.60
C SER A 381 17.08 0.42 16.03
N PRO A 382 16.71 1.19 17.05
CA PRO A 382 16.85 0.77 18.45
C PRO A 382 16.17 -0.57 18.74
N SER A 383 14.97 -0.79 18.19
CA SER A 383 14.23 -2.04 18.35
C SER A 383 14.97 -3.25 17.77
N HIS A 384 15.62 -3.11 16.60
CA HIS A 384 16.41 -4.20 16.00
C HIS A 384 17.72 -4.42 16.76
N GLN A 385 18.37 -3.36 17.25
CA GLN A 385 19.56 -3.49 18.08
C GLN A 385 19.26 -4.24 19.38
N SER A 386 18.09 -3.99 19.99
CA SER A 386 17.60 -4.73 21.14
C SER A 386 17.43 -6.23 20.83
N LEU A 387 16.83 -6.58 19.69
CA LEU A 387 16.72 -7.99 19.27
C LEU A 387 18.09 -8.66 19.03
N ARG A 388 19.04 -7.94 18.44
CA ARG A 388 20.42 -8.47 18.26
C ARG A 388 21.11 -8.76 19.57
N ALA A 389 21.00 -7.85 20.54
CA ALA A 389 21.57 -8.07 21.88
C ALA A 389 20.97 -9.34 22.52
N MET A 390 19.65 -9.53 22.45
CA MET A 390 18.99 -10.73 22.94
C MET A 390 19.40 -12.00 22.19
N ARG A 391 19.60 -11.90 20.85
CA ARG A 391 20.13 -13.01 20.04
C ARG A 391 21.52 -13.43 20.53
N ASP A 392 22.42 -12.47 20.70
CA ASP A 392 23.81 -12.73 21.09
C ASP A 392 23.91 -13.31 22.52
N GLU A 393 22.91 -13.04 23.36
CA GLU A 393 22.75 -13.65 24.68
C GLU A 393 22.02 -15.00 24.65
N GLY A 394 21.50 -15.45 23.50
CA GLY A 394 20.74 -16.70 23.37
C GLY A 394 19.37 -16.65 24.05
N LYS A 395 18.75 -15.49 24.20
CA LYS A 395 17.50 -15.27 24.96
C LYS A 395 16.27 -14.97 24.10
N LEU A 396 16.37 -15.02 22.77
CA LEU A 396 15.24 -14.77 21.89
C LEU A 396 14.14 -15.81 22.05
N THR A 397 12.89 -15.38 22.07
CA THR A 397 11.74 -16.25 21.84
C THR A 397 11.69 -16.69 20.37
N PRO A 398 10.97 -17.77 20.02
CA PRO A 398 10.80 -18.16 18.61
C PRO A 398 10.24 -17.06 17.72
N ALA A 399 9.31 -16.24 18.24
CA ALA A 399 8.73 -15.10 17.50
C ALA A 399 9.78 -14.02 17.20
N GLN A 400 10.62 -13.70 18.16
CA GLN A 400 11.70 -12.72 18.04
C GLN A 400 12.84 -13.22 17.14
N ALA A 401 13.10 -14.53 17.15
CA ALA A 401 14.15 -15.14 16.33
C ALA A 401 13.81 -15.17 14.82
N ASP A 402 12.54 -14.98 14.44
CA ASP A 402 12.09 -15.11 13.06
C ASP A 402 12.89 -14.24 12.07
N VAL A 403 13.27 -13.02 12.46
CA VAL A 403 14.02 -12.11 11.58
C VAL A 403 15.44 -12.58 11.26
N PHE A 404 16.00 -13.47 12.08
CA PHE A 404 17.35 -14.01 11.94
C PHE A 404 17.38 -15.41 11.32
N LEU A 405 16.22 -16.00 10.98
CA LEU A 405 16.17 -17.36 10.42
C LEU A 405 16.92 -17.45 9.09
N ALA A 406 17.97 -18.27 9.05
CA ALA A 406 18.69 -18.68 7.85
C ALA A 406 19.24 -20.11 8.07
N PRO A 407 18.78 -21.12 7.33
CA PRO A 407 17.73 -21.04 6.32
C PRO A 407 16.33 -20.81 6.91
N ARG A 408 15.50 -20.06 6.19
CA ARG A 408 14.06 -19.95 6.44
C ARG A 408 13.33 -21.16 5.87
N PRO A 409 12.12 -21.48 6.33
CA PRO A 409 11.25 -22.41 5.62
C PRO A 409 11.02 -21.91 4.18
N ALA A 410 11.21 -22.80 3.20
CA ALA A 410 10.92 -22.49 1.80
C ALA A 410 9.42 -22.26 1.56
N LEU A 411 8.57 -22.84 2.42
CA LEU A 411 7.11 -22.70 2.38
C LEU A 411 6.59 -22.44 3.78
N GLU A 412 5.73 -21.43 3.89
CA GLU A 412 5.05 -21.07 5.13
C GLU A 412 3.54 -21.03 4.90
N LEU A 413 2.75 -21.51 5.85
CA LEU A 413 1.28 -21.49 5.82
C LEU A 413 0.74 -21.04 7.17
N TYR A 414 -0.14 -20.06 7.16
CA TYR A 414 -0.73 -19.49 8.36
C TYR A 414 -2.24 -19.40 8.27
N ARG A 415 -2.93 -19.52 9.40
CA ARG A 415 -4.33 -19.16 9.57
C ARG A 415 -4.41 -17.69 10.01
N THR A 416 -4.97 -16.83 9.18
CA THR A 416 -4.99 -15.38 9.44
C THR A 416 -6.09 -14.97 10.43
N ASP A 417 -7.10 -15.81 10.61
CA ASP A 417 -8.21 -15.63 11.56
C ASP A 417 -7.89 -16.10 12.99
N ALA A 418 -6.97 -17.06 13.15
CA ALA A 418 -6.63 -17.69 14.43
C ALA A 418 -5.21 -17.34 14.92
N ASP A 419 -4.34 -16.88 14.04
CA ASP A 419 -2.95 -16.50 14.31
C ASP A 419 -2.66 -15.13 13.68
N PRO A 420 -3.13 -14.03 14.29
CA PRO A 420 -3.01 -12.69 13.73
C PRO A 420 -1.57 -12.21 13.58
N ASP A 421 -0.65 -12.73 14.41
CA ASP A 421 0.79 -12.43 14.29
C ASP A 421 1.53 -13.39 13.35
N GLN A 422 0.86 -14.47 12.86
CA GLN A 422 1.42 -15.46 11.94
C GLN A 422 2.74 -16.05 12.45
N LEU A 423 2.69 -16.58 13.65
CA LEU A 423 3.84 -17.18 14.35
C LEU A 423 3.87 -18.71 14.24
N GLN A 424 2.74 -19.35 13.93
CA GLN A 424 2.62 -20.79 13.82
C GLN A 424 2.59 -21.24 12.36
N ASN A 425 3.75 -21.66 11.83
CA ASN A 425 3.83 -22.20 10.47
C ASN A 425 3.20 -23.60 10.40
N LEU A 426 2.09 -23.73 9.66
CA LEU A 426 1.31 -24.96 9.49
C LEU A 426 1.72 -25.77 8.24
N ALA A 427 2.74 -25.35 7.48
CA ALA A 427 3.10 -25.96 6.21
C ALA A 427 3.53 -27.44 6.32
N ALA A 428 4.03 -27.86 7.49
CA ALA A 428 4.41 -29.26 7.78
C ALA A 428 3.29 -30.10 8.42
N ASP A 429 2.18 -29.47 8.86
CA ASP A 429 1.07 -30.18 9.49
C ASP A 429 0.22 -30.91 8.44
N PRO A 430 0.07 -32.26 8.53
CA PRO A 430 -0.70 -33.06 7.58
C PRO A 430 -2.19 -32.65 7.51
N ASN A 431 -2.75 -32.11 8.59
CA ASN A 431 -4.14 -31.62 8.61
C ASN A 431 -4.41 -30.50 7.63
N TYR A 432 -3.38 -29.75 7.22
CA TYR A 432 -3.47 -28.64 6.27
C TYR A 432 -2.93 -28.99 4.87
N ALA A 433 -2.59 -30.26 4.60
CA ALA A 433 -2.00 -30.68 3.33
C ALA A 433 -2.85 -30.28 2.11
N THR A 434 -4.18 -30.44 2.20
CA THR A 434 -5.13 -30.09 1.13
C THR A 434 -5.16 -28.59 0.87
N VAL A 435 -5.23 -27.78 1.92
CA VAL A 435 -5.22 -26.30 1.81
C VAL A 435 -3.89 -25.84 1.22
N LYS A 436 -2.78 -26.36 1.73
CA LYS A 436 -1.44 -26.08 1.21
C LYS A 436 -1.33 -26.36 -0.28
N ALA A 437 -1.74 -27.56 -0.72
CA ALA A 437 -1.67 -27.96 -2.13
C ALA A 437 -2.52 -27.01 -3.03
N ARG A 438 -3.72 -26.65 -2.60
CA ARG A 438 -4.61 -25.75 -3.33
C ARG A 438 -4.03 -24.35 -3.44
N LEU A 439 -3.51 -23.78 -2.35
CA LEU A 439 -2.93 -22.44 -2.37
C LEU A 439 -1.62 -22.39 -3.17
N SER A 440 -0.82 -23.47 -3.12
CA SER A 440 0.38 -23.58 -3.97
C SER A 440 -0.01 -23.58 -5.45
N ALA A 441 -1.04 -24.35 -5.84
CA ALA A 441 -1.52 -24.38 -7.22
C ALA A 441 -2.05 -23.01 -7.68
N LEU A 442 -2.76 -22.28 -6.81
CA LEU A 442 -3.21 -20.91 -7.11
C LEU A 442 -2.02 -19.94 -7.33
N LEU A 443 -1.00 -20.05 -6.51
CA LEU A 443 0.20 -19.23 -6.63
C LEU A 443 0.98 -19.56 -7.91
N ASP A 444 1.09 -20.84 -8.26
CA ASP A 444 1.72 -21.30 -9.51
C ASP A 444 0.93 -20.81 -10.75
N GLU A 445 -0.39 -20.86 -10.68
CA GLU A 445 -1.26 -20.32 -11.75
C GLU A 445 -1.08 -18.83 -11.94
N TRP A 446 -1.04 -18.06 -10.83
CA TRP A 446 -0.81 -16.62 -10.88
C TRP A 446 0.58 -16.30 -11.45
N THR A 447 1.63 -16.95 -10.95
CA THR A 447 3.01 -16.79 -11.44
C THR A 447 3.10 -17.02 -12.95
N LYS A 448 2.49 -18.12 -13.43
CA LYS A 448 2.46 -18.46 -14.85
C LYS A 448 1.65 -17.44 -15.68
N ALA A 449 0.47 -17.04 -15.21
CA ALA A 449 -0.42 -16.14 -15.95
C ALA A 449 0.15 -14.73 -16.07
N THR A 450 0.82 -14.26 -15.02
CA THR A 450 1.41 -12.92 -14.96
C THR A 450 2.85 -12.86 -15.48
N GLY A 451 3.46 -14.04 -15.78
CA GLY A 451 4.84 -14.13 -16.27
C GLY A 451 5.88 -13.76 -15.22
N ASP A 452 5.55 -13.99 -13.95
CA ASP A 452 6.50 -13.78 -12.85
C ASP A 452 7.63 -14.81 -12.88
N SER A 453 8.84 -14.40 -12.53
CA SER A 453 10.00 -15.27 -12.45
C SER A 453 10.94 -14.87 -11.30
N THR A 454 11.77 -15.82 -10.89
CA THR A 454 12.85 -15.56 -9.93
C THR A 454 14.14 -15.32 -10.70
N PRO A 455 14.86 -14.21 -10.49
CA PRO A 455 16.16 -13.99 -11.08
C PRO A 455 17.13 -15.15 -10.81
N GLU A 456 17.98 -15.51 -11.76
CA GLU A 456 18.94 -16.60 -11.57
C GLU A 456 19.95 -16.24 -10.46
N HIS A 457 20.49 -15.03 -10.51
CA HIS A 457 21.46 -14.54 -9.55
C HIS A 457 20.81 -13.65 -8.49
N LEU A 458 21.41 -13.65 -7.30
CA LEU A 458 21.00 -12.75 -6.23
C LEU A 458 21.37 -11.30 -6.60
N SER A 459 20.40 -10.40 -6.49
CA SER A 459 20.65 -8.96 -6.67
C SER A 459 21.61 -8.45 -5.59
N PRO A 460 22.58 -7.56 -5.95
CA PRO A 460 23.54 -7.04 -4.99
C PRO A 460 22.87 -6.30 -3.83
N ASP A 461 23.39 -6.50 -2.62
CA ASP A 461 23.01 -5.73 -1.45
C ASP A 461 23.59 -4.30 -1.53
N SER A 462 22.79 -3.31 -1.14
CA SER A 462 23.24 -1.92 -1.00
C SER A 462 23.76 -1.60 0.39
N PHE A 463 23.38 -2.41 1.36
CA PHE A 463 23.72 -2.25 2.77
C PHE A 463 24.17 -3.59 3.36
N ASP A 464 24.93 -3.55 4.41
CA ASP A 464 25.28 -4.74 5.18
C ASP A 464 24.02 -5.27 5.91
N ARG A 465 23.75 -6.56 5.75
CA ARG A 465 22.50 -7.17 6.29
C ARG A 465 22.47 -7.25 7.81
N GLU A 466 23.62 -7.24 8.46
CA GLU A 466 23.72 -7.34 9.91
C GLU A 466 23.69 -5.96 10.58
N THR A 467 24.36 -4.99 10.00
CA THR A 467 24.53 -3.66 10.60
C THR A 467 23.59 -2.60 9.99
N GLY A 468 23.11 -2.83 8.76
CA GLY A 468 22.38 -1.83 8.00
C GLY A 468 23.25 -0.68 7.48
N GLU A 469 24.59 -0.77 7.59
CA GLU A 469 25.52 0.23 7.08
C GLU A 469 25.66 0.13 5.55
N ALA A 470 25.81 1.28 4.89
CA ALA A 470 25.97 1.31 3.43
C ALA A 470 27.27 0.63 3.01
N LEU A 471 27.18 -0.30 2.06
CA LEU A 471 28.35 -1.02 1.52
C LEU A 471 29.21 -0.18 0.58
N ARG A 472 28.75 1.02 0.20
CA ARG A 472 29.48 1.94 -0.68
C ARG A 472 29.68 3.28 -0.01
N ALA A 473 30.82 3.90 -0.33
CA ALA A 473 31.15 5.23 0.15
C ALA A 473 30.11 6.28 -0.31
N LYS A 474 29.90 7.30 0.51
CA LYS A 474 29.01 8.43 0.18
C LYS A 474 29.38 9.04 -1.18
N GLY A 475 28.40 9.16 -2.06
CA GLY A 475 28.56 9.71 -3.41
C GLY A 475 28.87 8.67 -4.51
N GLN A 476 29.05 7.40 -4.16
CA GLN A 476 29.08 6.33 -5.16
C GLN A 476 27.65 5.82 -5.44
N PRO A 477 27.34 5.43 -6.70
CA PRO A 477 26.03 4.83 -7.01
C PRO A 477 25.80 3.60 -6.15
N THR A 478 24.63 3.52 -5.50
CA THR A 478 24.20 2.28 -4.87
C THR A 478 23.97 1.23 -5.95
N LEU A 479 24.37 -0.01 -5.68
CA LEU A 479 23.96 -1.14 -6.51
C LEU A 479 22.47 -1.35 -6.26
N ARG A 480 21.70 -1.36 -7.32
CA ARG A 480 20.24 -1.54 -7.25
C ARG A 480 19.82 -2.38 -8.42
N GLY A 481 18.91 -3.27 -8.10
CA GLY A 481 18.20 -3.98 -9.13
C GLY A 481 18.83 -5.29 -9.57
N THR A 482 18.01 -6.05 -10.25
CA THR A 482 18.36 -7.32 -10.85
C THR A 482 19.58 -7.17 -11.74
N PRO A 483 20.56 -8.10 -11.67
CA PRO A 483 21.72 -8.09 -12.57
C PRO A 483 21.31 -8.08 -14.04
N ALA A 484 22.10 -7.41 -14.88
CA ALA A 484 21.87 -7.38 -16.32
C ALA A 484 21.85 -8.81 -16.90
N GLY A 485 20.80 -9.12 -17.64
CA GLY A 485 20.54 -10.45 -18.22
C GLY A 485 19.60 -11.33 -17.39
N ASP A 486 19.33 -10.97 -16.13
CA ASP A 486 18.37 -11.66 -15.26
C ASP A 486 17.02 -10.91 -15.16
N GLU A 487 16.90 -9.76 -15.86
CA GLU A 487 15.68 -8.97 -15.81
C GLU A 487 14.47 -9.75 -16.35
N ASN A 488 13.39 -9.72 -15.60
CA ASN A 488 12.11 -10.20 -16.07
C ASN A 488 11.32 -9.03 -16.68
N ASP A 489 11.20 -8.97 -18.00
CA ASP A 489 10.31 -8.01 -18.65
C ASP A 489 8.92 -8.61 -18.90
N SER A 490 8.13 -8.66 -17.84
CA SER A 490 6.70 -9.04 -17.91
C SER A 490 5.76 -7.83 -18.00
N SER A 491 6.28 -6.62 -18.23
CA SER A 491 5.47 -5.39 -18.25
C SER A 491 4.42 -5.35 -19.38
N HIS A 492 4.60 -6.14 -20.42
CA HIS A 492 3.62 -6.29 -21.51
C HIS A 492 2.53 -7.34 -21.24
N LEU A 493 2.63 -8.12 -20.17
CA LEU A 493 1.62 -9.09 -19.78
C LEU A 493 0.55 -8.44 -18.91
N ASN A 494 -0.72 -8.58 -19.34
CA ASN A 494 -1.84 -7.92 -18.68
C ASN A 494 -2.81 -8.92 -18.01
N ALA A 495 -2.52 -10.21 -18.06
CA ALA A 495 -3.35 -11.22 -17.40
C ALA A 495 -3.31 -11.00 -15.86
N PRO A 496 -4.48 -10.98 -15.20
CA PRO A 496 -4.52 -10.73 -13.76
C PRO A 496 -4.27 -11.99 -12.91
N GLY A 497 -4.21 -13.15 -13.54
CA GLY A 497 -4.23 -14.44 -12.84
C GLY A 497 -5.59 -14.77 -12.21
N PRO A 498 -5.65 -15.74 -11.30
CA PRO A 498 -6.87 -16.08 -10.55
C PRO A 498 -7.42 -14.89 -9.75
N ARG A 499 -8.74 -14.80 -9.60
CA ARG A 499 -9.44 -13.66 -8.98
C ARG A 499 -10.30 -14.07 -7.80
#